data_c776ad59eb8dd6bbf08813c9b7d955e2
#
_entry.id   c776ad59eb8dd6bbf08813c9b7d955e2
#
_cell.length_a   1.000
_cell.length_b   1.000
_cell.length_c   1.000
_cell.angle_alpha   90.00
_cell.angle_beta   90.00
_cell.angle_gamma   90.00
#
_symmetry.space_group_name_H-M   'P 1'
#
loop_
_entity.id
_entity.type
_entity.pdbx_description
1 polymer ?
#
loop_
_entity_poly.entity_id
_entity_poly.type
_entity_poly.pdbx_seq_one_letter_code
_entity_poly.pdbx_strand_id
1 'polypeptide(L)'
;MNGPSRNSFKFSLVLLAVLCVFLSQLALPVSSHADDASLVSTATPEGRLVVFDDVWETIEDRYYDPRFNGVDWQAKRASFRPAAAKAGSTHEFYELMRQMLASLRDAHTRVYSPDEKFDWWNPRFVTVGLGVREIEGVPVVVQVDPSSAAARMDVRSGDEITSIDNLPAAEFIKRRLESLGASADERARYRAVATLFDGPSGSSVKVAWTTREGKQKSAVLQRYWTQRQLGFTTQRKGKLAILRIDAFTQTLALDFSRSLAAALDGAEGVVLDLRGNGGGDAEAMADVVSLFLEDGINLGKFADRSGASFELQTYSKRLWRVPQLAQIKLPLVVLTSESTSSAAEIMTAVLQAKRRARVIGTGTCGCVLAIRNRHALPDGGLLDVSEFDYRTAAGVRLQGLGVTPDQLTPLTRSDLYSRRDAALEAAKRFLDPD
;
A
#
# COMPACT_ATOMS: atom_id res chain seq x y z
N MET A 1 -38.46 -13.09 72.80
CA MET A 1 -39.10 -14.35 72.44
C MET A 1 -38.55 -14.78 71.14
N ASN A 2 -37.92 -15.94 71.15
CA ASN A 2 -37.51 -16.78 70.04
C ASN A 2 -36.63 -16.21 68.90
N GLY A 3 -35.32 -16.46 69.01
CA GLY A 3 -34.36 -16.36 67.90
C GLY A 3 -34.48 -17.58 66.96
N PRO A 4 -33.96 -17.48 65.71
CA PRO A 4 -33.77 -18.64 64.86
C PRO A 4 -32.33 -19.16 64.89
N SER A 5 -32.28 -20.47 64.72
CA SER A 5 -31.15 -21.38 64.83
C SER A 5 -30.06 -21.19 63.75
N ARG A 6 -28.83 -21.35 64.25
CA ARG A 6 -27.65 -21.72 63.43
C ARG A 6 -27.82 -23.17 63.00
N ASN A 7 -27.73 -23.43 61.66
CA ASN A 7 -27.12 -24.65 61.11
C ASN A 7 -27.16 -24.58 59.57
N SER A 8 -26.00 -24.49 58.96
CA SER A 8 -25.62 -25.19 57.72
C SER A 8 -24.54 -24.41 56.93
N PHE A 9 -23.32 -24.52 57.42
CA PHE A 9 -22.14 -24.14 56.63
C PHE A 9 -21.01 -25.16 56.90
N LYS A 10 -21.21 -26.38 56.47
CA LYS A 10 -20.15 -27.43 56.47
C LYS A 10 -20.40 -28.49 55.38
N PHE A 11 -20.47 -28.08 54.09
CA PHE A 11 -20.46 -29.03 52.99
C PHE A 11 -20.01 -28.38 51.66
N SER A 12 -18.86 -27.72 51.65
CA SER A 12 -18.27 -27.23 50.39
C SER A 12 -16.75 -27.13 50.39
N LEU A 13 -16.07 -27.80 51.28
CA LEU A 13 -14.58 -27.74 51.33
C LEU A 13 -13.89 -29.08 51.01
N VAL A 14 -14.62 -30.13 50.67
CA VAL A 14 -14.02 -31.45 50.36
C VAL A 14 -14.04 -31.78 48.85
N LEU A 15 -14.79 -31.01 48.03
CA LEU A 15 -14.82 -31.25 46.56
C LEU A 15 -13.80 -30.47 45.76
N LEU A 16 -13.08 -29.51 46.36
CA LEU A 16 -12.05 -28.73 45.66
C LEU A 16 -10.61 -29.29 45.79
N ALA A 17 -10.41 -30.26 46.67
CA ALA A 17 -9.10 -30.88 46.90
C ALA A 17 -8.84 -32.12 46.03
N VAL A 18 -9.86 -32.69 45.39
CA VAL A 18 -9.72 -33.90 44.54
C VAL A 18 -9.58 -33.57 43.06
N LEU A 19 -9.84 -32.33 42.63
CA LEU A 19 -9.67 -31.88 41.24
C LEU A 19 -8.29 -31.37 40.92
N CYS A 20 -7.44 -31.11 41.92
CA CYS A 20 -6.07 -30.64 41.73
C CYS A 20 -5.01 -31.73 41.63
N VAL A 21 -5.34 -33.01 41.87
CA VAL A 21 -4.39 -34.14 41.85
C VAL A 21 -4.41 -34.92 40.53
N PHE A 22 -5.39 -34.71 39.65
CA PHE A 22 -5.46 -35.40 38.35
C PHE A 22 -5.01 -34.60 37.14
N LEU A 23 -4.49 -33.39 37.32
CA LEU A 23 -3.95 -32.52 36.22
C LEU A 23 -2.43 -32.45 36.19
N SER A 24 -1.70 -33.26 36.97
CA SER A 24 -0.25 -33.22 37.02
C SER A 24 0.48 -34.38 36.33
N GLN A 25 -0.25 -35.22 35.55
CA GLN A 25 0.40 -36.33 34.83
C GLN A 25 -0.09 -36.47 33.39
N LEU A 26 0.05 -35.42 32.58
CA LEU A 26 0.07 -35.53 31.10
C LEU A 26 0.69 -34.29 30.49
N ALA A 27 1.80 -33.81 31.05
CA ALA A 27 2.77 -33.03 30.30
C ALA A 27 3.69 -34.01 29.58
N LEU A 28 3.20 -34.61 28.52
CA LEU A 28 4.07 -35.11 27.47
C LEU A 28 4.83 -33.88 26.95
N PRO A 29 6.17 -33.94 26.82
CA PRO A 29 6.87 -32.90 26.09
C PRO A 29 6.26 -32.90 24.68
N VAL A 30 5.50 -31.86 24.34
CA VAL A 30 5.28 -31.51 22.94
C VAL A 30 6.68 -31.17 22.45
N SER A 31 7.37 -32.16 21.90
CA SER A 31 8.50 -31.93 21.03
C SER A 31 7.94 -31.04 19.93
N SER A 32 8.13 -29.75 20.06
CA SER A 32 8.07 -28.83 18.92
C SER A 32 9.25 -29.23 18.01
N HIS A 33 9.06 -30.31 17.27
CA HIS A 33 9.69 -30.42 15.98
C HIS A 33 8.94 -29.36 15.13
N ALA A 34 9.33 -28.10 15.26
CA ALA A 34 9.37 -27.25 14.12
C ALA A 34 10.32 -28.02 13.19
N ASP A 35 9.75 -28.68 12.17
CA ASP A 35 10.55 -29.08 11.02
C ASP A 35 11.29 -27.83 10.60
N ASP A 36 12.59 -27.83 10.89
CA ASP A 36 13.56 -26.91 10.31
C ASP A 36 13.69 -27.38 8.85
N ALA A 37 12.60 -27.17 8.09
CA ALA A 37 12.60 -27.44 6.66
C ALA A 37 13.66 -26.50 6.10
N SER A 38 14.83 -27.09 5.80
CA SER A 38 15.96 -26.34 5.27
C SER A 38 15.46 -25.58 4.04
N LEU A 39 15.61 -24.24 4.06
CA LEU A 39 15.19 -23.39 2.96
C LEU A 39 15.83 -23.87 1.66
N VAL A 40 15.05 -23.87 0.60
CA VAL A 40 15.51 -24.23 -0.75
C VAL A 40 16.49 -23.16 -1.23
N SER A 41 17.62 -23.60 -1.80
CA SER A 41 18.62 -22.66 -2.29
C SER A 41 18.41 -22.31 -3.75
N THR A 42 18.16 -21.06 -4.06
CA THR A 42 18.10 -20.52 -5.43
C THR A 42 19.46 -20.41 -6.13
N ALA A 43 20.55 -20.79 -5.46
CA ALA A 43 21.87 -20.92 -6.10
C ALA A 43 21.92 -22.06 -7.12
N THR A 44 21.07 -23.08 -6.98
CA THR A 44 21.00 -24.21 -7.90
C THR A 44 19.83 -24.11 -8.88
N PRO A 45 19.95 -24.67 -10.10
CA PRO A 45 18.82 -24.74 -11.03
C PRO A 45 17.59 -25.44 -10.47
N GLU A 46 17.79 -26.54 -9.73
CA GLU A 46 16.73 -27.34 -9.11
C GLU A 46 15.97 -26.53 -8.07
N GLY A 47 16.68 -25.80 -7.20
CA GLY A 47 16.07 -24.96 -6.19
C GLY A 47 15.30 -23.79 -6.81
N ARG A 48 15.83 -23.17 -7.88
CA ARG A 48 15.09 -22.13 -8.61
C ARG A 48 13.79 -22.69 -9.24
N LEU A 49 13.81 -23.91 -9.75
CA LEU A 49 12.61 -24.53 -10.31
C LEU A 49 11.56 -24.84 -9.25
N VAL A 50 11.96 -25.26 -8.04
CA VAL A 50 11.03 -25.47 -6.92
C VAL A 50 10.32 -24.18 -6.58
N VAL A 51 11.05 -23.06 -6.41
CA VAL A 51 10.46 -21.75 -6.09
C VAL A 51 9.62 -21.23 -7.27
N PHE A 52 10.08 -21.39 -8.50
CA PHE A 52 9.31 -20.96 -9.69
C PHE A 52 7.98 -21.69 -9.80
N ASP A 53 8.00 -23.02 -9.66
CA ASP A 53 6.79 -23.84 -9.76
C ASP A 53 5.81 -23.50 -8.64
N ASP A 54 6.27 -23.27 -7.41
CA ASP A 54 5.44 -22.83 -6.27
C ASP A 54 4.75 -21.48 -6.54
N VAL A 55 5.49 -20.49 -7.06
CA VAL A 55 4.92 -19.18 -7.47
C VAL A 55 3.89 -19.36 -8.57
N TRP A 56 4.20 -20.15 -9.61
CA TRP A 56 3.33 -20.35 -10.75
C TRP A 56 2.03 -21.06 -10.34
N GLU A 57 2.12 -22.16 -9.57
CA GLU A 57 1.00 -22.96 -9.08
C GLU A 57 0.11 -22.17 -8.11
N THR A 58 0.71 -21.41 -7.19
CA THR A 58 -0.05 -20.56 -6.27
C THR A 58 -0.90 -19.54 -7.02
N ILE A 59 -0.40 -18.95 -8.09
CA ILE A 59 -1.16 -18.02 -8.93
C ILE A 59 -2.23 -18.76 -9.75
N GLU A 60 -1.89 -19.91 -10.34
CA GLU A 60 -2.86 -20.75 -11.06
C GLU A 60 -4.08 -21.05 -10.21
N ASP A 61 -3.87 -21.36 -8.92
CA ASP A 61 -4.93 -21.78 -8.02
C ASP A 61 -5.71 -20.61 -7.39
N ARG A 62 -5.05 -19.46 -7.14
CA ARG A 62 -5.58 -18.43 -6.24
C ARG A 62 -5.88 -17.09 -6.90
N TYR A 63 -5.32 -16.80 -8.07
CA TYR A 63 -5.55 -15.52 -8.72
C TYR A 63 -7.05 -15.28 -8.95
N TYR A 64 -7.53 -14.08 -8.62
CA TYR A 64 -8.97 -13.73 -8.60
C TYR A 64 -9.70 -13.98 -9.94
N ASP A 65 -9.01 -13.78 -11.07
CA ASP A 65 -9.58 -14.02 -12.41
C ASP A 65 -9.05 -15.34 -12.99
N PRO A 66 -9.88 -16.39 -13.14
CA PRO A 66 -9.46 -17.67 -13.68
C PRO A 66 -8.98 -17.58 -15.15
N ARG A 67 -9.18 -16.43 -15.81
CA ARG A 67 -8.65 -16.15 -17.15
C ARG A 67 -7.36 -15.32 -17.12
N PHE A 68 -6.79 -15.04 -15.94
CA PHE A 68 -5.53 -14.31 -15.74
C PHE A 68 -5.47 -12.96 -16.49
N ASN A 69 -6.57 -12.19 -16.47
CA ASN A 69 -6.71 -10.95 -17.26
C ASN A 69 -6.46 -11.17 -18.78
N GLY A 70 -6.79 -12.34 -19.30
CA GLY A 70 -6.59 -12.73 -20.71
C GLY A 70 -5.18 -13.21 -21.05
N VAL A 71 -4.34 -13.47 -20.07
CA VAL A 71 -2.98 -14.01 -20.24
C VAL A 71 -3.05 -15.53 -20.36
N ASP A 72 -2.40 -16.10 -21.36
CA ASP A 72 -2.13 -17.53 -21.41
C ASP A 72 -1.08 -17.89 -20.36
N TRP A 73 -1.56 -18.31 -19.19
CA TRP A 73 -0.70 -18.57 -18.01
C TRP A 73 0.16 -19.82 -18.21
N GLN A 74 -0.33 -20.81 -18.96
CA GLN A 74 0.45 -22.02 -19.33
C GLN A 74 1.59 -21.66 -20.28
N ALA A 75 1.34 -20.81 -21.27
CA ALA A 75 2.40 -20.33 -22.16
C ALA A 75 3.46 -19.52 -21.41
N LYS A 76 3.07 -18.78 -20.33
CA LYS A 76 4.03 -18.12 -19.45
C LYS A 76 4.93 -19.12 -18.73
N ARG A 77 4.39 -20.20 -18.17
CA ARG A 77 5.21 -21.28 -17.61
C ARG A 77 6.23 -21.82 -18.61
N ALA A 78 5.75 -22.18 -19.80
CA ALA A 78 6.60 -22.76 -20.84
C ALA A 78 7.76 -21.82 -21.24
N SER A 79 7.50 -20.50 -21.26
CA SER A 79 8.49 -19.49 -21.64
C SER A 79 9.48 -19.17 -20.52
N PHE A 80 8.99 -18.93 -19.29
CA PHE A 80 9.82 -18.42 -18.18
C PHE A 80 10.55 -19.51 -17.40
N ARG A 81 9.99 -20.72 -17.27
CA ARG A 81 10.57 -21.80 -16.49
C ARG A 81 12.00 -22.21 -16.94
N PRO A 82 12.27 -22.38 -18.26
CA PRO A 82 13.63 -22.67 -18.72
C PRO A 82 14.61 -21.51 -18.49
N ALA A 83 14.15 -20.26 -18.55
CA ALA A 83 14.97 -19.08 -18.27
C ALA A 83 15.29 -19.00 -16.78
N ALA A 84 14.29 -19.25 -15.91
CA ALA A 84 14.45 -19.29 -14.46
C ALA A 84 15.51 -20.31 -14.02
N ALA A 85 15.51 -21.54 -14.61
CA ALA A 85 16.51 -22.56 -14.36
C ALA A 85 17.93 -22.09 -14.67
N LYS A 86 18.10 -21.26 -15.72
CA LYS A 86 19.38 -20.78 -16.25
C LYS A 86 19.87 -19.48 -15.62
N ALA A 87 19.08 -18.83 -14.76
CA ALA A 87 19.44 -17.55 -14.15
C ALA A 87 20.81 -17.66 -13.43
N GLY A 88 21.67 -16.68 -13.67
CA GLY A 88 23.03 -16.64 -13.13
C GLY A 88 23.11 -16.20 -11.67
N SER A 89 22.01 -15.67 -11.12
CA SER A 89 21.93 -15.19 -9.73
C SER A 89 20.49 -15.21 -9.20
N THR A 90 20.34 -15.18 -7.87
CA THR A 90 19.02 -15.00 -7.22
C THR A 90 18.34 -13.71 -7.67
N HIS A 91 19.09 -12.64 -7.86
CA HIS A 91 18.54 -11.37 -8.35
C HIS A 91 17.93 -11.52 -9.74
N GLU A 92 18.68 -12.09 -10.70
CA GLU A 92 18.18 -12.35 -12.07
C GLU A 92 16.97 -13.29 -12.08
N PHE A 93 16.99 -14.32 -11.24
CA PHE A 93 15.87 -15.24 -11.07
C PHE A 93 14.60 -14.50 -10.61
N TYR A 94 14.68 -13.65 -9.58
CA TYR A 94 13.53 -12.89 -9.11
C TYR A 94 13.07 -11.83 -10.11
N GLU A 95 13.97 -11.24 -10.90
CA GLU A 95 13.59 -10.33 -12.00
C GLU A 95 12.79 -11.05 -13.09
N LEU A 96 13.15 -12.29 -13.45
CA LEU A 96 12.38 -13.10 -14.38
C LEU A 96 10.97 -13.41 -13.86
N MET A 97 10.83 -13.74 -12.57
CA MET A 97 9.52 -13.94 -11.93
C MET A 97 8.70 -12.64 -11.95
N ARG A 98 9.31 -11.49 -11.59
CA ARG A 98 8.62 -10.18 -11.68
C ARG A 98 8.13 -9.86 -13.09
N GLN A 99 8.93 -10.15 -14.12
CA GLN A 99 8.51 -9.98 -15.51
C GLN A 99 7.33 -10.89 -15.88
N MET A 100 7.34 -12.16 -15.44
CA MET A 100 6.22 -13.06 -15.62
C MET A 100 4.95 -12.51 -14.97
N LEU A 101 5.02 -12.08 -13.69
CA LEU A 101 3.90 -11.53 -12.94
C LEU A 101 3.39 -10.20 -13.52
N ALA A 102 4.27 -9.36 -14.04
CA ALA A 102 3.89 -8.10 -14.68
C ALA A 102 2.93 -8.29 -15.85
N SER A 103 2.96 -9.46 -16.52
CA SER A 103 2.02 -9.78 -17.60
C SER A 103 0.55 -9.81 -17.14
N LEU A 104 0.29 -10.04 -15.86
CA LEU A 104 -1.06 -10.00 -15.27
C LEU A 104 -1.64 -8.58 -15.20
N ARG A 105 -0.81 -7.55 -15.36
CA ARG A 105 -1.20 -6.14 -15.35
C ARG A 105 -1.97 -5.72 -14.08
N ASP A 106 -1.55 -6.26 -12.95
CA ASP A 106 -2.09 -5.92 -11.65
C ASP A 106 -0.98 -5.41 -10.71
N ALA A 107 -1.34 -4.56 -9.77
CA ALA A 107 -0.38 -3.89 -8.90
C ALA A 107 -0.12 -4.66 -7.60
N HIS A 108 -0.93 -5.67 -7.27
CA HIS A 108 -0.88 -6.36 -5.99
C HIS A 108 -0.23 -7.74 -6.07
N THR A 109 -0.25 -8.42 -7.24
CA THR A 109 0.49 -9.67 -7.41
C THR A 109 1.97 -9.39 -7.56
N ARG A 110 2.74 -9.71 -6.52
CA ARG A 110 4.17 -9.38 -6.41
C ARG A 110 4.97 -10.47 -5.73
N VAL A 111 6.21 -10.64 -6.17
CA VAL A 111 7.18 -11.54 -5.54
C VAL A 111 8.34 -10.73 -4.94
N TYR A 112 8.75 -11.11 -3.74
CA TYR A 112 9.84 -10.48 -2.97
C TYR A 112 10.91 -11.51 -2.68
N SER A 113 12.16 -11.18 -2.97
CA SER A 113 13.29 -12.05 -2.65
C SER A 113 13.56 -12.06 -1.13
N PRO A 114 14.22 -13.10 -0.60
CA PRO A 114 14.57 -13.16 0.82
C PRO A 114 15.38 -11.94 1.29
N ASP A 115 16.23 -11.38 0.42
CA ASP A 115 17.08 -10.22 0.73
C ASP A 115 16.29 -8.92 0.94
N GLU A 116 15.10 -8.81 0.34
CA GLU A 116 14.27 -7.62 0.49
C GLU A 116 13.69 -7.47 1.88
N LYS A 117 13.60 -8.56 2.66
CA LYS A 117 13.05 -8.57 4.04
C LYS A 117 11.79 -7.73 4.13
N PHE A 118 10.85 -8.02 3.23
CA PHE A 118 9.68 -7.20 3.02
C PHE A 118 8.80 -7.14 4.27
N ASP A 119 8.43 -5.93 4.70
CA ASP A 119 7.51 -5.65 5.80
C ASP A 119 6.49 -4.60 5.35
N TRP A 120 5.20 -4.95 5.37
CA TRP A 120 4.12 -4.04 4.99
C TRP A 120 4.02 -2.78 5.85
N TRP A 121 4.35 -2.93 7.13
CA TRP A 121 4.20 -1.87 8.11
C TRP A 121 5.42 -0.96 8.18
N ASN A 122 6.56 -1.49 7.74
CA ASN A 122 7.84 -0.80 7.67
C ASN A 122 8.49 -1.01 6.31
N PRO A 123 7.84 -0.60 5.21
CA PRO A 123 8.29 -0.94 3.87
C PRO A 123 9.68 -0.40 3.61
N ARG A 124 10.56 -1.30 3.18
CA ARG A 124 11.90 -0.99 2.71
C ARG A 124 11.92 -0.95 1.20
N PHE A 125 12.68 -0.05 0.65
CA PHE A 125 12.88 0.04 -0.79
C PHE A 125 14.27 0.60 -1.11
N VAL A 126 14.76 0.30 -2.30
CA VAL A 126 16.03 0.84 -2.78
C VAL A 126 15.77 2.19 -3.43
N THR A 127 16.60 3.18 -3.13
CA THR A 127 16.47 4.55 -3.65
C THR A 127 17.84 5.14 -3.92
N VAL A 128 17.86 6.23 -4.68
CA VAL A 128 18.98 7.18 -4.79
C VAL A 128 18.70 8.49 -4.04
N GLY A 129 17.60 8.52 -3.25
CA GLY A 129 17.15 9.71 -2.52
C GLY A 129 16.31 10.67 -3.36
N LEU A 130 15.77 10.22 -4.49
CA LEU A 130 14.92 11.02 -5.37
C LEU A 130 13.56 10.32 -5.55
N GLY A 131 12.47 11.09 -5.42
CA GLY A 131 11.15 10.74 -5.90
C GLY A 131 10.87 11.46 -7.21
N VAL A 132 10.42 10.73 -8.25
CA VAL A 132 10.16 11.27 -9.58
C VAL A 132 8.72 10.98 -9.99
N ARG A 133 8.09 11.96 -10.64
CA ARG A 133 6.76 11.82 -11.26
C ARG A 133 6.80 12.40 -12.67
N GLU A 134 5.90 11.96 -13.51
CA GLU A 134 5.66 12.64 -14.77
C GLU A 134 4.82 13.89 -14.52
N ILE A 135 5.35 15.05 -14.90
CA ILE A 135 4.69 16.34 -14.81
C ILE A 135 4.88 17.04 -16.15
N GLU A 136 3.77 17.49 -16.75
CA GLU A 136 3.82 18.18 -18.06
C GLU A 136 4.51 17.33 -19.14
N GLY A 137 4.36 15.98 -19.06
CA GLY A 137 4.89 15.02 -20.04
C GLY A 137 6.37 14.65 -19.88
N VAL A 138 7.06 15.14 -18.84
CA VAL A 138 8.47 14.83 -18.58
C VAL A 138 8.68 14.30 -17.14
N PRO A 139 9.71 13.47 -16.91
CA PRO A 139 10.03 12.98 -15.56
C PRO A 139 10.66 14.09 -14.73
N VAL A 140 9.97 14.52 -13.67
CA VAL A 140 10.34 15.64 -12.80
C VAL A 140 10.58 15.14 -11.39
N VAL A 141 11.64 15.62 -10.76
CA VAL A 141 11.92 15.39 -9.34
C VAL A 141 10.85 16.07 -8.50
N VAL A 142 10.11 15.31 -7.71
CA VAL A 142 9.08 15.85 -6.80
C VAL A 142 9.52 15.81 -5.34
N GLN A 143 10.48 14.95 -5.02
CA GLN A 143 11.02 14.79 -3.67
C GLN A 143 12.52 14.54 -3.73
N VAL A 144 13.24 15.17 -2.82
CA VAL A 144 14.68 14.94 -2.60
C VAL A 144 14.88 14.66 -1.11
N ASP A 145 15.49 13.52 -0.79
CA ASP A 145 15.91 13.22 0.57
C ASP A 145 17.05 14.18 0.96
N PRO A 146 16.89 15.03 1.98
CA PRO A 146 17.90 16.01 2.37
C PRO A 146 19.26 15.39 2.75
N SER A 147 19.26 14.13 3.20
CA SER A 147 20.48 13.40 3.60
C SER A 147 21.18 12.72 2.42
N SER A 148 20.56 12.64 1.26
CA SER A 148 21.03 11.90 0.08
C SER A 148 22.24 12.54 -0.61
N ALA A 149 22.93 11.72 -1.40
CA ALA A 149 23.96 12.22 -2.34
C ALA A 149 23.34 13.18 -3.38
N ALA A 150 22.11 12.93 -3.82
CA ALA A 150 21.41 13.78 -4.77
C ALA A 150 21.22 15.23 -4.23
N ALA A 151 20.85 15.36 -2.94
CA ALA A 151 20.75 16.67 -2.29
C ALA A 151 22.09 17.41 -2.27
N ARG A 152 23.19 16.71 -1.98
CA ARG A 152 24.54 17.28 -1.99
C ARG A 152 25.00 17.72 -3.39
N MET A 153 24.46 17.09 -4.45
CA MET A 153 24.70 17.48 -5.85
C MET A 153 23.74 18.57 -6.33
N ASP A 154 22.98 19.17 -5.41
CA ASP A 154 22.05 20.28 -5.67
C ASP A 154 20.92 19.89 -6.65
N VAL A 155 20.45 18.62 -6.58
CA VAL A 155 19.19 18.22 -7.21
C VAL A 155 18.03 18.81 -6.40
N ARG A 156 17.05 19.39 -7.08
CA ARG A 156 15.92 20.07 -6.42
C ARG A 156 14.57 19.60 -6.98
N SER A 157 13.54 19.75 -6.18
CA SER A 157 12.16 19.56 -6.68
C SER A 157 11.87 20.53 -7.82
N GLY A 158 11.31 20.01 -8.92
CA GLY A 158 11.08 20.72 -10.16
C GLY A 158 12.14 20.49 -11.24
N ASP A 159 13.31 19.93 -10.88
CA ASP A 159 14.32 19.56 -11.87
C ASP A 159 13.81 18.41 -12.76
N GLU A 160 14.16 18.47 -14.04
CA GLU A 160 13.77 17.47 -15.04
C GLU A 160 14.87 16.44 -15.20
N ILE A 161 14.54 15.14 -15.06
CA ILE A 161 15.46 14.05 -15.37
C ILE A 161 15.56 13.86 -16.87
N THR A 162 16.75 14.06 -17.44
CA THR A 162 16.99 14.04 -18.88
C THR A 162 17.61 12.74 -19.37
N SER A 163 18.44 12.07 -18.55
CA SER A 163 18.98 10.74 -18.91
C SER A 163 19.29 9.88 -17.68
N ILE A 164 19.31 8.56 -17.90
CA ILE A 164 19.64 7.51 -16.93
C ILE A 164 20.64 6.57 -17.63
N ASP A 165 21.82 6.39 -17.04
CA ASP A 165 22.93 5.59 -17.59
C ASP A 165 23.25 5.95 -19.06
N ASN A 166 23.27 7.24 -19.37
CA ASN A 166 23.45 7.85 -20.70
C ASN A 166 22.32 7.58 -21.70
N LEU A 167 21.25 6.89 -21.33
CA LEU A 167 20.07 6.73 -22.17
C LEU A 167 19.08 7.87 -21.89
N PRO A 168 18.52 8.56 -22.91
CA PRO A 168 17.48 9.55 -22.71
C PRO A 168 16.35 9.03 -21.85
N ALA A 169 15.86 9.82 -20.88
CA ALA A 169 14.86 9.37 -19.92
C ALA A 169 13.55 8.85 -20.59
N ALA A 170 13.13 9.51 -21.67
CA ALA A 170 11.97 9.08 -22.45
C ALA A 170 12.15 7.66 -23.05
N GLU A 171 13.34 7.39 -23.59
CA GLU A 171 13.68 6.08 -24.14
C GLU A 171 13.82 5.02 -23.04
N PHE A 172 14.38 5.39 -21.88
CA PHE A 172 14.46 4.51 -20.72
C PHE A 172 13.06 4.11 -20.24
N ILE A 173 12.15 5.07 -20.11
CA ILE A 173 10.75 4.84 -19.72
C ILE A 173 10.05 3.93 -20.74
N LYS A 174 10.24 4.18 -22.05
CA LYS A 174 9.67 3.36 -23.12
C LYS A 174 10.12 1.90 -23.02
N ARG A 175 11.42 1.64 -22.87
CA ARG A 175 11.95 0.27 -22.72
C ARG A 175 11.41 -0.42 -21.46
N ARG A 176 11.24 0.34 -20.38
CA ARG A 176 10.67 -0.19 -19.14
C ARG A 176 9.19 -0.57 -19.31
N LEU A 177 8.41 0.23 -20.02
CA LEU A 177 7.03 -0.10 -20.37
C LEU A 177 6.95 -1.36 -21.25
N GLU A 178 7.82 -1.47 -22.26
CA GLU A 178 7.91 -2.64 -23.13
C GLU A 178 8.28 -3.91 -22.33
N SER A 179 9.24 -3.83 -21.42
CA SER A 179 9.65 -4.95 -20.56
C SER A 179 8.56 -5.43 -19.61
N LEU A 180 7.66 -4.52 -19.19
CA LEU A 180 6.52 -4.84 -18.33
C LEU A 180 5.32 -5.40 -19.14
N GLY A 181 5.42 -5.50 -20.47
CA GLY A 181 4.29 -5.90 -21.32
C GLY A 181 3.07 -5.00 -21.16
N ALA A 182 3.29 -3.79 -20.63
CA ALA A 182 2.23 -2.87 -20.30
C ALA A 182 1.77 -2.10 -21.54
N SER A 183 0.44 -1.95 -21.69
CA SER A 183 -0.08 -0.90 -22.55
C SER A 183 0.41 0.45 -22.03
N ALA A 184 0.59 1.42 -22.93
CA ALA A 184 1.03 2.77 -22.56
C ALA A 184 -0.08 3.57 -21.83
N ASP A 185 -0.82 2.91 -20.91
CA ASP A 185 -1.80 3.60 -20.09
C ASP A 185 -1.08 4.48 -19.04
N GLU A 186 -1.77 5.50 -18.58
CA GLU A 186 -1.26 6.50 -17.65
C GLU A 186 -0.71 5.86 -16.35
N ARG A 187 -1.30 4.75 -15.89
CA ARG A 187 -0.91 4.04 -14.67
C ARG A 187 0.38 3.24 -14.83
N ALA A 188 0.51 2.54 -15.97
CA ALA A 188 1.75 1.85 -16.30
C ALA A 188 2.89 2.85 -16.41
N ARG A 189 2.62 4.00 -17.05
CA ARG A 189 3.56 5.09 -17.19
C ARG A 189 3.94 5.70 -15.84
N TYR A 190 2.96 5.93 -14.95
CA TYR A 190 3.22 6.37 -13.58
C TYR A 190 4.18 5.41 -12.86
N ARG A 191 3.93 4.09 -12.90
CA ARG A 191 4.80 3.09 -12.27
C ARG A 191 6.19 3.07 -12.89
N ALA A 192 6.30 3.14 -14.21
CA ALA A 192 7.59 3.16 -14.90
C ALA A 192 8.44 4.37 -14.49
N VAL A 193 7.81 5.54 -14.31
CA VAL A 193 8.49 6.76 -13.84
C VAL A 193 8.83 6.69 -12.36
N ALA A 194 7.92 6.19 -11.52
CA ALA A 194 8.16 6.07 -10.07
C ALA A 194 9.32 5.11 -9.73
N THR A 195 9.61 4.16 -10.63
CA THR A 195 10.65 3.13 -10.46
C THR A 195 11.90 3.37 -11.34
N LEU A 196 12.12 4.60 -11.79
CA LEU A 196 13.23 4.96 -12.69
C LEU A 196 14.61 4.56 -12.15
N PHE A 197 14.79 4.61 -10.86
CA PHE A 197 16.07 4.36 -10.19
C PHE A 197 16.16 2.99 -9.52
N ASP A 198 15.19 2.10 -9.75
CA ASP A 198 15.25 0.74 -9.20
C ASP A 198 16.49 -0.01 -9.68
N GLY A 199 16.99 -0.88 -8.84
CA GLY A 199 18.16 -1.71 -9.10
C GLY A 199 18.76 -2.24 -7.80
N PRO A 200 19.79 -3.08 -7.87
CA PRO A 200 20.42 -3.67 -6.69
C PRO A 200 20.98 -2.60 -5.74
N SER A 201 20.73 -2.77 -4.43
CA SER A 201 21.36 -1.92 -3.42
C SER A 201 22.88 -2.01 -3.50
N GLY A 202 23.57 -0.91 -3.31
CA GLY A 202 25.00 -0.80 -3.48
C GLY A 202 25.46 -0.55 -4.92
N SER A 203 24.59 -0.74 -5.93
CA SER A 203 24.90 -0.38 -7.30
C SER A 203 24.80 1.13 -7.53
N SER A 204 25.41 1.62 -8.61
CA SER A 204 25.36 3.01 -9.00
C SER A 204 24.50 3.22 -10.23
N VAL A 205 23.99 4.43 -10.39
CA VAL A 205 23.30 4.89 -11.59
C VAL A 205 23.78 6.30 -11.95
N LYS A 206 24.05 6.54 -13.22
CA LYS A 206 24.38 7.87 -13.71
C LYS A 206 23.07 8.58 -14.06
N VAL A 207 22.82 9.72 -13.43
CA VAL A 207 21.62 10.53 -13.64
C VAL A 207 22.02 11.89 -14.19
N ALA A 208 21.36 12.35 -15.26
CA ALA A 208 21.47 13.71 -15.73
C ALA A 208 20.13 14.43 -15.57
N TRP A 209 20.18 15.71 -15.26
CA TRP A 209 18.99 16.55 -15.07
C TRP A 209 19.21 17.98 -15.57
N THR A 210 18.10 18.65 -15.86
CA THR A 210 18.07 20.07 -16.18
C THR A 210 17.45 20.83 -15.02
N THR A 211 18.17 21.84 -14.51
CA THR A 211 17.68 22.69 -13.41
C THR A 211 16.63 23.68 -13.89
N ARG A 212 15.97 24.38 -12.95
CA ARG A 212 15.03 25.46 -13.24
C ARG A 212 15.62 26.54 -14.17
N GLU A 213 16.92 26.84 -14.02
CA GLU A 213 17.63 27.85 -14.82
C GLU A 213 18.09 27.30 -16.19
N GLY A 214 17.72 26.09 -16.57
CA GLY A 214 18.09 25.44 -17.83
C GLY A 214 19.52 24.88 -17.84
N LYS A 215 20.22 24.82 -16.71
CA LYS A 215 21.57 24.24 -16.61
C LYS A 215 21.49 22.73 -16.61
N GLN A 216 22.26 22.08 -17.48
CA GLN A 216 22.43 20.65 -17.47
C GLN A 216 23.49 20.22 -16.45
N LYS A 217 23.15 19.25 -15.61
CA LYS A 217 24.00 18.63 -14.61
C LYS A 217 23.95 17.12 -14.72
N SER A 218 24.95 16.43 -14.21
CA SER A 218 24.92 14.98 -14.06
C SER A 218 25.75 14.53 -12.85
N ALA A 219 25.36 13.40 -12.27
CA ALA A 219 26.09 12.75 -11.19
C ALA A 219 25.91 11.22 -11.24
N VAL A 220 26.86 10.51 -10.64
CA VAL A 220 26.70 9.10 -10.32
C VAL A 220 26.15 8.98 -8.91
N LEU A 221 24.97 8.40 -8.77
CA LEU A 221 24.27 8.22 -7.51
C LEU A 221 24.30 6.77 -7.12
N GLN A 222 24.59 6.49 -5.85
CA GLN A 222 24.57 5.13 -5.31
C GLN A 222 23.16 4.76 -4.82
N ARG A 223 22.71 3.57 -5.14
CA ARG A 223 21.48 2.98 -4.62
C ARG A 223 21.69 2.46 -3.21
N TYR A 224 20.76 2.76 -2.32
CA TYR A 224 20.81 2.32 -0.93
C TYR A 224 19.43 1.93 -0.41
N TRP A 225 19.40 1.04 0.58
CA TRP A 225 18.17 0.71 1.29
C TRP A 225 17.72 1.89 2.15
N THR A 226 16.44 2.21 2.06
CA THR A 226 15.76 3.13 2.98
C THR A 226 14.48 2.49 3.49
N GLN A 227 13.97 3.01 4.59
CA GLN A 227 12.73 2.57 5.19
C GLN A 227 11.75 3.76 5.21
N ARG A 228 10.53 3.52 4.74
CA ARG A 228 9.46 4.49 4.86
C ARG A 228 8.72 4.23 6.17
N GLN A 229 8.70 5.21 7.04
CA GLN A 229 7.80 5.18 8.18
C GLN A 229 6.40 5.59 7.70
N LEU A 230 5.47 4.66 7.87
CA LEU A 230 4.05 4.91 7.61
C LEU A 230 3.41 5.44 8.89
N GLY A 231 2.54 6.43 8.73
CA GLY A 231 1.92 7.05 9.88
C GLY A 231 0.77 7.96 9.47
N PHE A 232 0.50 8.88 10.35
CA PHE A 232 -0.46 9.93 10.10
C PHE A 232 0.03 11.24 10.73
N THR A 233 -0.52 12.35 10.27
CA THR A 233 -0.37 13.65 10.93
C THR A 233 -1.72 14.32 11.08
N THR A 234 -1.91 14.97 12.23
CA THR A 234 -3.10 15.78 12.48
C THR A 234 -2.62 17.17 12.92
N GLN A 235 -3.11 18.20 12.25
CA GLN A 235 -2.75 19.57 12.58
C GLN A 235 -3.92 20.51 12.29
N ARG A 236 -4.03 21.57 13.08
CA ARG A 236 -4.94 22.66 12.78
C ARG A 236 -4.19 23.82 12.12
N LYS A 237 -4.75 24.35 11.03
CA LYS A 237 -4.27 25.58 10.37
C LYS A 237 -5.46 26.55 10.20
N GLY A 238 -5.50 27.57 11.04
CA GLY A 238 -6.63 28.49 11.10
C GLY A 238 -7.91 27.74 11.49
N LYS A 239 -8.94 27.80 10.66
CA LYS A 239 -10.23 27.14 10.82
C LYS A 239 -10.28 25.70 10.29
N LEU A 240 -9.19 25.16 9.74
CA LEU A 240 -9.16 23.86 9.12
C LEU A 240 -8.34 22.85 9.90
N ALA A 241 -8.91 21.66 10.10
CA ALA A 241 -8.20 20.47 10.51
C ALA A 241 -7.62 19.79 9.26
N ILE A 242 -6.30 19.60 9.20
CA ILE A 242 -5.60 18.90 8.13
C ILE A 242 -5.15 17.56 8.67
N LEU A 243 -5.71 16.49 8.12
CA LEU A 243 -5.50 15.11 8.53
C LEU A 243 -4.83 14.37 7.37
N ARG A 244 -3.61 13.89 7.56
CA ARG A 244 -2.92 13.10 6.56
C ARG A 244 -2.76 11.67 7.07
N ILE A 245 -3.03 10.70 6.22
CA ILE A 245 -2.83 9.26 6.48
C ILE A 245 -1.95 8.70 5.37
N ASP A 246 -0.83 8.06 5.74
CA ASP A 246 0.11 7.48 4.78
C ASP A 246 -0.24 6.03 4.40
N ALA A 247 -0.87 5.28 5.31
CA ALA A 247 -1.40 3.93 5.08
C ALA A 247 -2.39 3.54 6.18
N PHE A 248 -3.25 2.57 5.92
CA PHE A 248 -4.16 2.00 6.92
C PHE A 248 -3.50 0.80 7.60
N THR A 249 -2.95 1.03 8.81
CA THR A 249 -2.37 0.00 9.66
C THR A 249 -3.37 -0.44 10.73
N GLN A 250 -3.22 -1.65 11.26
CA GLN A 250 -4.16 -2.19 12.26
C GLN A 250 -4.28 -1.33 13.54
N THR A 251 -3.24 -0.61 13.89
CA THR A 251 -3.24 0.29 15.08
C THR A 251 -3.67 1.71 14.75
N LEU A 252 -3.75 2.06 13.46
CA LEU A 252 -3.98 3.43 13.02
C LEU A 252 -5.23 4.06 13.63
N ALA A 253 -6.37 3.36 13.55
CA ALA A 253 -7.65 3.93 13.95
C ALA A 253 -7.64 4.40 15.40
N LEU A 254 -6.97 3.66 16.29
CA LEU A 254 -6.85 4.00 17.71
C LEU A 254 -6.01 5.26 17.95
N ASP A 255 -4.81 5.30 17.37
CA ASP A 255 -3.87 6.40 17.58
C ASP A 255 -4.32 7.68 16.85
N PHE A 256 -4.85 7.51 15.65
CA PHE A 256 -5.44 8.58 14.86
C PHE A 256 -6.61 9.23 15.61
N SER A 257 -7.55 8.42 16.11
CA SER A 257 -8.69 8.93 16.86
C SER A 257 -8.30 9.73 18.10
N ARG A 258 -7.27 9.30 18.83
CA ARG A 258 -6.77 10.03 20.00
C ARG A 258 -6.21 11.40 19.66
N SER A 259 -5.59 11.54 18.49
CA SER A 259 -4.97 12.80 18.04
C SER A 259 -5.96 13.76 17.37
N LEU A 260 -7.14 13.27 16.95
CA LEU A 260 -8.13 14.09 16.26
C LEU A 260 -8.70 15.21 17.11
N ALA A 261 -8.93 14.98 18.40
CA ALA A 261 -9.59 15.95 19.28
C ALA A 261 -8.92 17.32 19.24
N ALA A 262 -7.59 17.36 19.33
CA ALA A 262 -6.83 18.62 19.28
C ALA A 262 -6.87 19.30 17.89
N ALA A 263 -6.92 18.51 16.81
CA ALA A 263 -7.00 19.07 15.46
C ALA A 263 -8.40 19.59 15.12
N LEU A 264 -9.44 18.97 15.68
CA LEU A 264 -10.85 19.32 15.43
C LEU A 264 -11.35 20.46 16.36
N ASP A 265 -10.67 20.73 17.46
CA ASP A 265 -11.06 21.81 18.38
C ASP A 265 -11.06 23.17 17.68
N GLY A 266 -12.24 23.80 17.57
CA GLY A 266 -12.45 25.05 16.84
C GLY A 266 -12.23 24.98 15.34
N ALA A 267 -12.19 23.80 14.74
CA ALA A 267 -12.16 23.64 13.29
C ALA A 267 -13.57 23.83 12.69
N GLU A 268 -13.64 24.47 11.53
CA GLU A 268 -14.89 24.67 10.75
C GLU A 268 -14.92 23.77 9.50
N GLY A 269 -13.79 23.15 9.11
CA GLY A 269 -13.69 22.23 7.99
C GLY A 269 -12.54 21.24 8.16
N VAL A 270 -12.60 20.14 7.41
CA VAL A 270 -11.61 19.06 7.44
C VAL A 270 -11.05 18.81 6.05
N VAL A 271 -9.73 18.73 5.96
CA VAL A 271 -9.01 18.24 4.79
C VAL A 271 -8.40 16.88 5.15
N LEU A 272 -8.83 15.82 4.48
CA LEU A 272 -8.25 14.49 4.59
C LEU A 272 -7.28 14.26 3.41
N ASP A 273 -5.98 14.30 3.68
CA ASP A 273 -4.94 14.12 2.67
C ASP A 273 -4.58 12.63 2.54
N LEU A 274 -5.04 12.02 1.45
CA LEU A 274 -4.73 10.64 1.06
C LEU A 274 -3.74 10.57 -0.11
N ARG A 275 -3.14 11.68 -0.51
CA ARG A 275 -2.09 11.70 -1.54
C ARG A 275 -0.89 10.90 -1.07
N GLY A 276 -0.48 9.89 -1.84
CA GLY A 276 0.59 8.97 -1.46
C GLY A 276 0.18 7.87 -0.47
N ASN A 277 -1.10 7.76 -0.11
CA ASN A 277 -1.62 6.63 0.65
C ASN A 277 -1.79 5.41 -0.26
N GLY A 278 -0.95 4.39 -0.04
CA GLY A 278 -0.95 3.14 -0.81
C GLY A 278 -2.04 2.13 -0.42
N GLY A 279 -2.95 2.49 0.48
CA GLY A 279 -3.96 1.57 1.03
C GLY A 279 -3.54 0.95 2.35
N GLY A 280 -3.71 -0.36 2.49
CA GLY A 280 -3.40 -1.13 3.69
C GLY A 280 -4.56 -1.99 4.16
N ASP A 281 -4.71 -2.17 5.46
CA ASP A 281 -5.74 -3.00 6.07
C ASP A 281 -7.15 -2.45 5.81
N ALA A 282 -8.03 -3.28 5.26
CA ALA A 282 -9.38 -2.87 4.86
C ALA A 282 -10.29 -2.61 6.08
N GLU A 283 -10.07 -3.30 7.20
CA GLU A 283 -10.82 -3.07 8.43
C GLU A 283 -10.37 -1.78 9.11
N ALA A 284 -9.07 -1.50 9.15
CA ALA A 284 -8.56 -0.23 9.65
C ALA A 284 -9.09 0.96 8.81
N MET A 285 -9.23 0.79 7.51
CA MET A 285 -9.88 1.78 6.65
C MET A 285 -11.37 1.92 7.01
N ALA A 286 -12.09 0.81 7.21
CA ALA A 286 -13.50 0.85 7.61
C ALA A 286 -13.70 1.55 8.96
N ASP A 287 -12.79 1.38 9.90
CA ASP A 287 -12.80 2.08 11.19
C ASP A 287 -12.60 3.60 11.00
N VAL A 288 -11.64 4.01 10.16
CA VAL A 288 -11.41 5.43 9.89
C VAL A 288 -12.59 6.07 9.16
N VAL A 289 -13.18 5.40 8.15
CA VAL A 289 -14.34 5.96 7.42
C VAL A 289 -15.57 6.08 8.32
N SER A 290 -15.69 5.23 9.35
CA SER A 290 -16.77 5.28 10.34
C SER A 290 -16.75 6.56 11.20
N LEU A 291 -15.63 7.29 11.22
CA LEU A 291 -15.57 8.62 11.84
C LEU A 291 -16.34 9.67 11.04
N PHE A 292 -16.60 9.45 9.77
CA PHE A 292 -17.22 10.41 8.85
C PHE A 292 -18.61 10.02 8.36
N LEU A 293 -19.01 8.75 8.52
CA LEU A 293 -20.28 8.20 8.05
C LEU A 293 -21.05 7.54 9.19
N GLU A 294 -22.35 7.41 9.02
CA GLU A 294 -23.22 6.66 9.94
C GLU A 294 -22.90 5.16 9.91
N ASP A 295 -23.34 4.43 10.94
CA ASP A 295 -23.20 2.98 11.02
C ASP A 295 -24.03 2.27 9.94
N GLY A 296 -23.54 1.10 9.50
CA GLY A 296 -24.24 0.24 8.55
C GLY A 296 -24.12 0.70 7.07
N ILE A 297 -23.28 1.67 6.78
CA ILE A 297 -23.01 2.03 5.37
C ILE A 297 -22.17 0.92 4.74
N ASN A 298 -22.72 0.31 3.67
CA ASN A 298 -22.01 -0.68 2.87
C ASN A 298 -20.85 0.00 2.12
N LEU A 299 -19.62 -0.48 2.37
CA LEU A 299 -18.38 0.02 1.77
C LEU A 299 -18.00 -0.72 0.49
N GLY A 300 -18.79 -1.71 0.09
CA GLY A 300 -18.57 -2.53 -1.09
C GLY A 300 -18.31 -4.00 -0.77
N LYS A 301 -18.08 -4.75 -1.84
CA LYS A 301 -18.02 -6.21 -1.83
C LYS A 301 -16.70 -6.71 -2.41
N PHE A 302 -16.07 -7.62 -1.73
CA PHE A 302 -14.94 -8.40 -2.24
C PHE A 302 -15.41 -9.79 -2.65
N ALA A 303 -14.97 -10.28 -3.81
CA ALA A 303 -15.29 -11.61 -4.30
C ALA A 303 -14.04 -12.30 -4.82
N ASP A 304 -13.87 -13.58 -4.49
CA ASP A 304 -12.79 -14.42 -5.01
C ASP A 304 -13.21 -15.15 -6.31
N ARG A 305 -12.28 -15.90 -6.89
CA ARG A 305 -12.51 -16.66 -8.14
C ARG A 305 -13.61 -17.71 -8.06
N SER A 306 -13.94 -18.19 -6.87
CA SER A 306 -15.03 -19.15 -6.64
C SER A 306 -16.42 -18.49 -6.56
N GLY A 307 -16.46 -17.16 -6.46
CA GLY A 307 -17.66 -16.37 -6.19
C GLY A 307 -17.97 -16.22 -4.70
N ALA A 308 -17.16 -16.81 -3.81
CA ALA A 308 -17.26 -16.53 -2.39
C ALA A 308 -16.94 -15.06 -2.12
N SER A 309 -17.72 -14.43 -1.25
CA SER A 309 -17.63 -12.98 -1.10
C SER A 309 -17.95 -12.50 0.30
N PHE A 310 -17.46 -11.33 0.65
CA PHE A 310 -17.79 -10.63 1.88
C PHE A 310 -17.95 -9.13 1.61
N GLU A 311 -18.68 -8.45 2.49
CA GLU A 311 -18.90 -7.01 2.44
C GLU A 311 -18.30 -6.35 3.67
N LEU A 312 -17.78 -5.14 3.49
CA LEU A 312 -17.38 -4.27 4.58
C LEU A 312 -18.48 -3.24 4.84
N GLN A 313 -18.64 -2.89 6.11
CA GLN A 313 -19.58 -1.85 6.55
C GLN A 313 -18.94 -0.93 7.56
N THR A 314 -19.44 0.30 7.63
CA THR A 314 -19.11 1.22 8.72
C THR A 314 -19.68 0.71 10.03
N TYR A 315 -18.90 0.82 11.09
CA TYR A 315 -19.32 0.36 12.42
C TYR A 315 -18.54 1.08 13.53
N SER A 316 -19.11 2.14 14.07
CA SER A 316 -18.45 2.99 15.08
C SER A 316 -18.12 2.27 16.39
N LYS A 317 -18.85 1.20 16.74
CA LYS A 317 -18.58 0.41 17.94
C LYS A 317 -17.29 -0.40 17.88
N ARG A 318 -16.66 -0.56 16.73
CA ARG A 318 -15.30 -1.13 16.63
C ARG A 318 -14.29 -0.27 17.37
N LEU A 319 -14.56 1.03 17.49
CA LEU A 319 -13.75 2.01 18.21
C LEU A 319 -14.04 2.05 19.72
N TRP A 320 -14.70 1.04 20.29
CA TRP A 320 -15.09 0.98 21.72
C TRP A 320 -13.94 1.15 22.73
N ARG A 321 -12.70 0.97 22.30
CA ARG A 321 -11.48 1.20 23.08
C ARG A 321 -11.01 2.66 23.06
N VAL A 322 -11.65 3.51 22.27
CA VAL A 322 -11.37 4.95 22.19
C VAL A 322 -12.55 5.67 22.80
N PRO A 323 -12.35 6.71 23.64
CA PRO A 323 -13.44 7.59 24.03
C PRO A 323 -14.22 7.96 22.76
N GLN A 324 -15.54 7.74 22.77
CA GLN A 324 -16.39 7.94 21.59
C GLN A 324 -16.15 9.33 21.02
N LEU A 325 -15.40 9.40 19.94
CA LEU A 325 -15.39 10.58 19.10
C LEU A 325 -16.79 10.65 18.47
N ALA A 326 -17.48 11.73 18.73
CA ALA A 326 -18.69 12.02 17.99
C ALA A 326 -18.35 12.00 16.48
N GLN A 327 -19.25 11.49 15.66
CA GLN A 327 -19.11 11.51 14.22
C GLN A 327 -18.69 12.92 13.73
N ILE A 328 -17.65 13.00 12.92
CA ILE A 328 -17.16 14.26 12.36
C ILE A 328 -18.16 14.74 11.30
N LYS A 329 -18.92 15.77 11.61
CA LYS A 329 -19.94 16.35 10.71
C LYS A 329 -19.45 17.57 9.92
N LEU A 330 -18.27 18.08 10.24
CA LEU A 330 -17.67 19.25 9.57
C LEU A 330 -17.59 19.02 8.04
N PRO A 331 -17.70 20.05 7.20
CA PRO A 331 -17.40 19.97 5.78
C PRO A 331 -16.08 19.29 5.52
N LEU A 332 -16.03 18.37 4.54
CA LEU A 332 -14.89 17.49 4.29
C LEU A 332 -14.42 17.59 2.84
N VAL A 333 -13.13 17.76 2.66
CA VAL A 333 -12.43 17.57 1.38
C VAL A 333 -11.47 16.41 1.52
N VAL A 334 -11.44 15.54 0.50
CA VAL A 334 -10.39 14.49 0.36
C VAL A 334 -9.43 14.91 -0.74
N LEU A 335 -8.13 14.90 -0.43
CA LEU A 335 -7.07 15.13 -1.43
C LEU A 335 -6.56 13.80 -1.96
N THR A 336 -6.52 13.66 -3.29
CA THR A 336 -6.08 12.45 -3.99
C THR A 336 -4.94 12.69 -4.97
N SER A 337 -4.21 11.64 -5.29
CA SER A 337 -3.22 11.61 -6.36
C SER A 337 -3.16 10.21 -6.99
N GLU A 338 -2.37 10.02 -8.03
CA GLU A 338 -2.14 8.75 -8.71
C GLU A 338 -1.54 7.68 -7.79
N SER A 339 -0.98 8.12 -6.65
CA SER A 339 -0.47 7.23 -5.59
C SER A 339 -1.53 6.83 -4.56
N THR A 340 -2.71 7.45 -4.59
CA THR A 340 -3.85 7.02 -3.77
C THR A 340 -4.35 5.69 -4.32
N SER A 341 -4.25 4.60 -3.53
CA SER A 341 -4.55 3.25 -4.04
C SER A 341 -5.24 2.35 -3.02
N SER A 342 -5.84 1.26 -3.50
CA SER A 342 -6.42 0.19 -2.68
C SER A 342 -7.45 0.70 -1.67
N ALA A 343 -7.32 0.41 -0.38
CA ALA A 343 -8.24 0.86 0.67
C ALA A 343 -8.48 2.37 0.67
N ALA A 344 -7.49 3.19 0.27
CA ALA A 344 -7.65 4.65 0.16
C ALA A 344 -8.58 5.05 -0.98
N GLU A 345 -8.60 4.29 -2.08
CA GLU A 345 -9.56 4.50 -3.17
C GLU A 345 -10.97 4.12 -2.75
N ILE A 346 -11.11 2.99 -2.01
CA ILE A 346 -12.40 2.53 -1.48
C ILE A 346 -12.99 3.61 -0.56
N MET A 347 -12.22 4.10 0.41
CA MET A 347 -12.64 5.19 1.30
C MET A 347 -13.05 6.43 0.51
N THR A 348 -12.23 6.85 -0.45
CA THR A 348 -12.51 8.03 -1.29
C THR A 348 -13.80 7.85 -2.09
N ALA A 349 -13.96 6.69 -2.77
CA ALA A 349 -15.15 6.40 -3.56
C ALA A 349 -16.44 6.41 -2.73
N VAL A 350 -16.39 5.83 -1.52
CA VAL A 350 -17.55 5.80 -0.62
C VAL A 350 -17.89 7.20 -0.12
N LEU A 351 -16.92 7.99 0.33
CA LEU A 351 -17.13 9.36 0.80
C LEU A 351 -17.70 10.26 -0.31
N GLN A 352 -17.20 10.10 -1.55
CA GLN A 352 -17.71 10.82 -2.73
C GLN A 352 -19.12 10.38 -3.09
N ALA A 353 -19.39 9.07 -3.21
CA ALA A 353 -20.70 8.53 -3.57
C ALA A 353 -21.81 8.92 -2.56
N LYS A 354 -21.45 9.00 -1.28
CA LYS A 354 -22.35 9.49 -0.21
C LYS A 354 -22.44 11.00 -0.13
N ARG A 355 -21.77 11.74 -1.02
CA ARG A 355 -21.69 13.22 -1.01
C ARG A 355 -21.22 13.76 0.34
N ARG A 356 -20.45 12.95 1.07
CA ARG A 356 -19.88 13.33 2.37
C ARG A 356 -18.64 14.19 2.22
N ALA A 357 -17.90 14.01 1.15
CA ALA A 357 -16.70 14.76 0.85
C ALA A 357 -16.66 15.22 -0.60
N ARG A 358 -16.03 16.37 -0.85
CA ARG A 358 -15.54 16.77 -2.16
C ARG A 358 -14.15 16.22 -2.38
N VAL A 359 -13.89 15.60 -3.51
CA VAL A 359 -12.59 15.05 -3.89
C VAL A 359 -11.83 16.05 -4.77
N ILE A 360 -10.62 16.45 -4.37
CA ILE A 360 -9.77 17.41 -5.07
C ILE A 360 -8.38 16.79 -5.30
N GLY A 361 -7.82 16.97 -6.48
CA GLY A 361 -6.50 16.48 -6.83
C GLY A 361 -6.43 15.86 -8.21
N THR A 362 -5.78 14.71 -8.34
CA THR A 362 -5.77 13.91 -9.58
C THR A 362 -6.48 12.58 -9.37
N GLY A 363 -6.75 11.86 -10.48
CA GLY A 363 -7.31 10.54 -10.45
C GLY A 363 -6.46 9.58 -9.62
N THR A 364 -7.10 8.58 -9.02
CA THR A 364 -6.42 7.59 -8.18
C THR A 364 -5.86 6.42 -8.99
N CYS A 365 -5.11 5.53 -8.36
CA CYS A 365 -4.42 4.41 -9.02
C CYS A 365 -5.34 3.48 -9.82
N GLY A 366 -6.57 3.23 -9.40
CA GLY A 366 -7.38 2.13 -9.94
C GLY A 366 -6.80 0.75 -9.59
N CYS A 367 -6.26 0.62 -8.42
CA CYS A 367 -5.56 -0.55 -7.91
C CYS A 367 -6.26 -1.04 -6.63
N VAL A 368 -7.37 -1.77 -6.77
CA VAL A 368 -8.24 -2.15 -5.64
C VAL A 368 -8.40 -3.67 -5.48
N LEU A 369 -7.63 -4.47 -6.20
CA LEU A 369 -7.57 -5.91 -5.94
C LEU A 369 -7.04 -6.14 -4.52
N ALA A 370 -7.46 -7.23 -3.87
CA ALA A 370 -7.04 -7.50 -2.51
C ALA A 370 -6.31 -8.85 -2.39
N ILE A 371 -5.35 -8.86 -1.47
CA ILE A 371 -4.58 -10.02 -1.07
C ILE A 371 -5.28 -10.63 0.15
N ARG A 372 -5.51 -11.95 0.16
CA ARG A 372 -6.04 -12.66 1.33
C ARG A 372 -4.92 -12.90 2.35
N ASN A 373 -3.89 -13.60 1.90
CA ASN A 373 -2.75 -13.96 2.72
C ASN A 373 -1.47 -13.83 1.90
N ARG A 374 -0.37 -13.54 2.57
CA ARG A 374 0.95 -13.61 2.00
C ARG A 374 1.43 -15.05 2.03
N HIS A 375 2.01 -15.52 0.91
CA HIS A 375 2.58 -16.86 0.79
C HIS A 375 4.08 -16.80 1.04
N ALA A 376 4.55 -17.62 1.99
CA ALA A 376 5.98 -17.86 2.17
C ALA A 376 6.46 -18.80 1.08
N LEU A 377 7.53 -18.43 0.37
CA LEU A 377 8.15 -19.25 -0.66
C LEU A 377 9.18 -20.20 -0.07
N PRO A 378 9.47 -21.32 -0.74
CA PRO A 378 10.39 -22.36 -0.22
C PRO A 378 11.82 -21.87 0.09
N ASP A 379 12.26 -20.76 -0.50
CA ASP A 379 13.58 -20.14 -0.25
C ASP A 379 13.55 -19.02 0.79
N GLY A 380 12.41 -18.79 1.44
CA GLY A 380 12.21 -17.69 2.39
C GLY A 380 11.80 -16.36 1.75
N GLY A 381 11.58 -16.32 0.44
CA GLY A 381 10.93 -15.22 -0.25
C GLY A 381 9.44 -15.15 0.08
N LEU A 382 8.76 -14.16 -0.48
CA LEU A 382 7.33 -13.93 -0.26
C LEU A 382 6.60 -13.71 -1.58
N LEU A 383 5.34 -14.15 -1.66
CA LEU A 383 4.46 -13.92 -2.77
C LEU A 383 3.14 -13.33 -2.28
N ASP A 384 2.77 -12.19 -2.81
CA ASP A 384 1.43 -11.60 -2.71
C ASP A 384 0.65 -11.95 -3.97
N VAL A 385 -0.59 -12.43 -3.82
CA VAL A 385 -1.50 -12.76 -4.93
C VAL A 385 -2.77 -11.95 -4.79
N SER A 386 -3.23 -11.33 -5.87
CA SER A 386 -4.56 -10.72 -5.94
C SER A 386 -5.62 -11.82 -5.94
N GLU A 387 -6.21 -12.10 -4.79
CA GLU A 387 -7.21 -13.16 -4.61
C GLU A 387 -8.65 -12.64 -4.67
N PHE A 388 -8.87 -11.33 -4.51
CA PHE A 388 -10.20 -10.73 -4.53
C PHE A 388 -10.32 -9.59 -5.53
N ASP A 389 -11.44 -9.56 -6.27
CA ASP A 389 -11.92 -8.38 -6.99
C ASP A 389 -12.85 -7.56 -6.09
N TYR A 390 -12.77 -6.24 -6.18
CA TYR A 390 -13.59 -5.32 -5.40
C TYR A 390 -14.62 -4.63 -6.29
N ARG A 391 -15.85 -4.49 -5.75
CA ARG A 391 -16.91 -3.66 -6.33
C ARG A 391 -17.52 -2.76 -5.27
N THR A 392 -17.82 -1.52 -5.64
CA THR A 392 -18.56 -0.59 -4.78
C THR A 392 -19.93 -1.14 -4.43
N ALA A 393 -20.60 -0.56 -3.43
CA ALA A 393 -21.99 -0.90 -3.09
C ALA A 393 -22.97 -0.73 -4.28
N ALA A 394 -22.64 0.10 -5.26
CA ALA A 394 -23.38 0.26 -6.51
C ALA A 394 -22.97 -0.74 -7.60
N GLY A 395 -22.10 -1.70 -7.32
CA GLY A 395 -21.60 -2.71 -8.26
C GLY A 395 -20.51 -2.22 -9.22
N VAL A 396 -20.04 -0.99 -9.10
CA VAL A 396 -18.99 -0.43 -9.96
C VAL A 396 -17.64 -1.07 -9.62
N ARG A 397 -16.93 -1.53 -10.63
CA ARG A 397 -15.57 -2.07 -10.50
C ARG A 397 -14.57 -0.91 -10.57
N LEU A 398 -13.84 -0.64 -9.48
CA LEU A 398 -12.82 0.41 -9.45
C LEU A 398 -11.48 -0.04 -10.03
N GLN A 399 -11.22 -1.36 -10.08
CA GLN A 399 -9.97 -1.88 -10.66
C GLN A 399 -9.83 -1.44 -12.12
N GLY A 400 -8.73 -0.79 -12.42
CA GLY A 400 -8.47 -0.21 -13.73
C GLY A 400 -9.13 1.16 -13.97
N LEU A 401 -10.07 1.63 -13.15
CA LEU A 401 -10.73 2.93 -13.31
C LEU A 401 -10.26 3.97 -12.30
N GLY A 402 -10.13 3.58 -11.02
CA GLY A 402 -9.86 4.52 -9.93
C GLY A 402 -11.04 5.44 -9.63
N VAL A 403 -10.75 6.45 -8.83
CA VAL A 403 -11.70 7.52 -8.48
C VAL A 403 -11.32 8.79 -9.24
N THR A 404 -12.26 9.34 -9.98
CA THR A 404 -12.11 10.65 -10.62
C THR A 404 -12.44 11.75 -9.61
N PRO A 405 -11.58 12.75 -9.40
CA PRO A 405 -11.84 13.84 -8.48
C PRO A 405 -12.97 14.76 -8.99
N ASP A 406 -13.72 15.36 -8.06
CA ASP A 406 -14.74 16.37 -8.39
C ASP A 406 -14.11 17.68 -8.90
N GLN A 407 -12.83 17.90 -8.52
CA GLN A 407 -12.04 19.03 -9.00
C GLN A 407 -10.61 18.56 -9.33
N LEU A 408 -10.32 18.53 -10.62
CA LEU A 408 -8.98 18.22 -11.10
C LEU A 408 -8.00 19.35 -10.74
N THR A 409 -6.93 19.00 -10.05
CA THR A 409 -5.89 19.94 -9.64
C THR A 409 -4.52 19.24 -9.75
N PRO A 410 -3.98 19.13 -10.98
CA PRO A 410 -2.69 18.47 -11.20
C PRO A 410 -1.55 19.29 -10.60
N LEU A 411 -0.51 18.61 -10.17
CA LEU A 411 0.75 19.23 -9.74
C LEU A 411 1.50 19.76 -10.98
N THR A 412 2.00 20.98 -10.90
CA THR A 412 2.80 21.62 -11.97
C THR A 412 4.24 21.83 -11.54
N ARG A 413 5.16 22.02 -12.49
CA ARG A 413 6.56 22.40 -12.19
C ARG A 413 6.62 23.75 -11.48
N SER A 414 5.73 24.68 -11.84
CA SER A 414 5.61 25.99 -11.18
C SER A 414 5.24 25.84 -9.70
N ASP A 415 4.36 24.90 -9.36
CA ASP A 415 4.00 24.61 -7.96
C ASP A 415 5.22 24.11 -7.17
N LEU A 416 6.00 23.20 -7.74
CA LEU A 416 7.23 22.69 -7.12
C LEU A 416 8.25 23.81 -6.87
N TYR A 417 8.47 24.67 -7.85
CA TYR A 417 9.40 25.79 -7.75
C TYR A 417 9.00 26.82 -6.70
N SER A 418 7.71 27.09 -6.59
CA SER A 418 7.14 28.03 -5.61
C SER A 418 6.81 27.39 -4.27
N ARG A 419 7.00 26.08 -4.14
CA ARG A 419 6.58 25.27 -2.96
C ARG A 419 5.10 25.45 -2.64
N ARG A 420 4.28 25.59 -3.67
CA ARG A 420 2.84 25.76 -3.57
C ARG A 420 2.16 24.41 -3.56
N ASP A 421 1.16 24.23 -2.71
CA ASP A 421 0.27 23.08 -2.71
C ASP A 421 -1.09 23.50 -3.28
N ALA A 422 -1.20 23.46 -4.61
CA ALA A 422 -2.39 23.92 -5.33
C ALA A 422 -3.67 23.16 -4.94
N ALA A 423 -3.58 21.85 -4.66
CA ALA A 423 -4.72 21.05 -4.24
C ALA A 423 -5.17 21.42 -2.82
N LEU A 424 -4.23 21.62 -1.89
CA LEU A 424 -4.56 22.08 -0.54
C LEU A 424 -5.13 23.50 -0.55
N GLU A 425 -4.61 24.40 -1.41
CA GLU A 425 -5.18 25.74 -1.57
C GLU A 425 -6.59 25.70 -2.15
N ALA A 426 -6.86 24.80 -3.11
CA ALA A 426 -8.20 24.61 -3.64
C ALA A 426 -9.16 24.09 -2.57
N ALA A 427 -8.69 23.14 -1.72
CA ALA A 427 -9.47 22.65 -0.59
C ALA A 427 -9.79 23.75 0.42
N LYS A 428 -8.82 24.62 0.73
CA LYS A 428 -9.02 25.76 1.63
C LYS A 428 -10.09 26.71 1.08
N ARG A 429 -10.00 27.11 -0.18
CA ARG A 429 -11.01 27.98 -0.82
C ARG A 429 -12.39 27.37 -0.85
N PHE A 430 -12.52 26.05 -0.95
CA PHE A 430 -13.81 25.37 -0.92
C PHE A 430 -14.42 25.34 0.49
N LEU A 431 -13.59 25.13 1.53
CA LEU A 431 -14.03 25.01 2.92
C LEU A 431 -14.19 26.36 3.65
N ASP A 432 -13.45 27.37 3.23
CA ASP A 432 -13.44 28.73 3.80
C ASP A 432 -13.35 29.71 2.60
N PRO A 433 -14.49 30.03 1.99
CA PRO A 433 -14.54 30.84 0.76
C PRO A 433 -14.29 32.33 0.97
N ASP A 434 -14.17 32.83 2.24
CA ASP A 434 -13.99 34.26 2.58
C ASP A 434 -12.53 34.67 2.68
#